data_f78780d0db67369d071addc2433eddb9
#
_entry.id   f78780d0db67369d071addc2433eddb9
#
_cell.length_a   1.000
_cell.length_b   1.000
_cell.length_c   1.000
_cell.angle_alpha   90.00
_cell.angle_beta   90.00
_cell.angle_gamma   90.00
#
_symmetry.space_group_name_H-M   'P 1'
#
loop_
_entity.id
_entity.type
_entity.pdbx_description
1 polymer ?
#
loop_
_entity_poly.entity_id
_entity_poly.type
_entity_poly.pdbx_seq_one_letter_code
_entity_poly.pdbx_strand_id
1 'polypeptide(L)'
;MKSSWLHAFALISLLLVNTAPITNGSKVVRGPNPLMLTDINNAISAGSDPYWLMAAGNHAYFFVQNAAGTWEFWRTDGSPDGTKLVKSGLMFGVSDFVYDKKAKPGTYVVFKDKFYFLAKETDGAGEMWETDGTSSGTRRVLRNGEPIYAPDHFVVINGLFFFMDYKSLYSYNGLPNGFTFIIETNTIFSEFFIFSNNIYFLAIDWDSVDHFRLGCVQVNPPAPVPSLDLLLADNKQMMVFNNQLFFSAREENPEDGSHGFELWKMGSTGEVSLVADLHSWGDSNPGSFWVSGNFLYFSANDSTGIKLWRTDGSEAGTNLVQDLSLAPVDELTYVNFGTTGSSQPPAEMSIFASLSKSGNSVWATNGTPGGTVNLNNAIDPNNISSLELGGRVFFISKDDAHGMEIWVTDGTPEGTHTFKDIWPGRRGSDPEILTKCGLKLCFFANNGSVGQEVWGSDGSETGTTVLFDFNTAAQGSDPWGFTQVGDQVFFLANDSVSTSNLWRTDGSPEGTIALNDDPNVTFTLLWAPDASLILPRIGSVVYLGGEDSEHGLELWRSDGTPDGTYMVKDINPGVEGTGFSNTVAAGNKIYFVAS
;
A
#
# COMPACT_ATOMS: atom_id res chain seq x y z
N MET A 1 -15.08 28.74 -33.94
CA MET A 1 -15.87 27.53 -33.87
C MET A 1 -15.92 27.16 -32.40
N LYS A 2 -17.07 27.40 -31.78
CA LYS A 2 -17.31 27.10 -30.36
C LYS A 2 -17.84 25.68 -30.28
N SER A 3 -17.09 24.75 -29.69
CA SER A 3 -17.62 23.46 -29.32
C SER A 3 -18.18 23.58 -27.89
N SER A 4 -19.50 23.56 -27.83
CA SER A 4 -20.28 23.46 -26.60
C SER A 4 -20.10 22.04 -26.02
N TRP A 5 -19.45 21.92 -24.90
CA TRP A 5 -19.53 20.74 -24.04
C TRP A 5 -20.82 20.85 -23.23
N LEU A 6 -21.81 20.06 -23.60
CA LEU A 6 -22.93 19.77 -22.70
C LEU A 6 -22.40 18.88 -21.58
N HIS A 7 -22.32 19.42 -20.38
CA HIS A 7 -22.12 18.64 -19.17
C HIS A 7 -23.49 18.03 -18.82
N ALA A 8 -23.61 16.73 -19.00
CA ALA A 8 -24.66 15.96 -18.36
C ALA A 8 -24.36 15.95 -16.84
N PHE A 9 -25.17 16.63 -16.08
CA PHE A 9 -25.10 16.61 -14.60
C PHE A 9 -25.77 15.32 -14.12
N ALA A 10 -24.95 14.38 -13.69
CA ALA A 10 -25.42 13.15 -13.04
C ALA A 10 -25.80 13.41 -11.57
N LEU A 11 -26.81 12.70 -11.10
CA LEU A 11 -27.23 12.71 -9.68
C LEU A 11 -26.16 12.03 -8.83
N ILE A 12 -25.50 12.75 -7.94
CA ILE A 12 -24.47 12.17 -7.07
C ILE A 12 -25.05 11.95 -5.68
N SER A 13 -25.06 10.71 -5.22
CA SER A 13 -25.61 10.27 -3.95
C SER A 13 -24.59 9.39 -3.18
N LEU A 14 -24.59 9.49 -1.85
CA LEU A 14 -23.78 8.61 -1.00
C LEU A 14 -24.52 7.29 -0.76
N LEU A 15 -23.90 6.19 -1.09
CA LEU A 15 -24.50 4.86 -1.05
C LEU A 15 -23.76 3.91 -0.11
N LEU A 16 -24.49 2.95 0.44
CA LEU A 16 -24.02 1.98 1.41
C LEU A 16 -24.34 0.55 1.01
N VAL A 17 -23.37 -0.33 1.18
CA VAL A 17 -23.59 -1.78 1.15
C VAL A 17 -23.41 -2.35 2.56
N ASN A 18 -24.44 -3.00 3.09
CA ASN A 18 -24.40 -3.64 4.40
C ASN A 18 -24.34 -5.16 4.23
N THR A 19 -23.33 -5.81 4.79
CA THR A 19 -23.20 -7.28 4.77
C THR A 19 -23.66 -7.86 6.10
N ALA A 20 -24.86 -8.48 6.15
CA ALA A 20 -25.27 -9.28 7.30
C ALA A 20 -24.57 -10.66 7.27
N PRO A 21 -24.22 -11.25 8.42
CA PRO A 21 -23.67 -12.60 8.44
C PRO A 21 -24.71 -13.62 7.96
N ILE A 22 -24.34 -14.47 7.01
CA ILE A 22 -25.18 -15.53 6.48
C ILE A 22 -25.25 -16.66 7.53
N THR A 23 -26.41 -16.88 8.12
CA THR A 23 -26.68 -18.11 8.87
C THR A 23 -27.22 -19.18 7.92
N ASN A 24 -26.58 -20.36 7.90
CA ASN A 24 -26.94 -21.50 7.07
C ASN A 24 -28.42 -21.87 7.14
N GLY A 25 -29.11 -21.86 6.01
CA GLY A 25 -30.48 -22.37 5.86
C GLY A 25 -31.16 -21.86 4.59
N SER A 26 -30.97 -22.57 3.47
CA SER A 26 -31.85 -22.63 2.27
C SER A 26 -32.78 -21.46 1.98
N LYS A 27 -32.27 -20.38 1.47
CA LYS A 27 -32.83 -19.42 0.50
C LYS A 27 -31.74 -18.41 0.21
N VAL A 28 -31.49 -18.12 -1.07
CA VAL A 28 -30.63 -17.00 -1.47
C VAL A 28 -31.22 -15.74 -0.84
N VAL A 29 -30.69 -15.36 0.32
CA VAL A 29 -30.99 -14.05 0.91
C VAL A 29 -30.02 -13.10 0.22
N ARG A 30 -30.50 -12.38 -0.80
CA ARG A 30 -29.79 -11.23 -1.34
C ARG A 30 -29.45 -10.33 -0.16
N GLY A 31 -28.17 -9.95 -0.05
CA GLY A 31 -27.73 -8.99 0.96
C GLY A 31 -28.56 -7.70 0.88
N PRO A 32 -28.57 -6.85 1.93
CA PRO A 32 -29.30 -5.60 1.87
C PRO A 32 -28.80 -4.75 0.70
N ASN A 33 -29.74 -4.25 -0.09
CA ASN A 33 -29.47 -3.38 -1.24
C ASN A 33 -28.70 -2.12 -0.78
N PRO A 34 -27.85 -1.53 -1.65
CA PRO A 34 -27.35 -0.18 -1.42
C PRO A 34 -28.49 0.77 -1.12
N LEU A 35 -28.24 1.66 -0.18
CA LEU A 35 -29.25 2.59 0.29
C LEU A 35 -28.72 4.00 0.08
N MET A 36 -29.45 4.80 -0.68
CA MET A 36 -29.21 6.24 -0.66
C MET A 36 -29.47 6.75 0.75
N LEU A 37 -28.45 7.29 1.39
CA LEU A 37 -28.52 7.67 2.81
C LEU A 37 -29.31 8.96 2.98
N THR A 38 -29.12 9.92 2.08
CA THR A 38 -29.89 11.18 2.05
C THR A 38 -29.71 11.88 0.71
N ASP A 39 -30.74 12.57 0.27
CA ASP A 39 -30.66 13.57 -0.79
C ASP A 39 -30.48 14.94 -0.14
N ILE A 40 -29.25 15.43 -0.17
CA ILE A 40 -28.89 16.70 0.52
C ILE A 40 -29.34 17.91 -0.29
N ASN A 41 -29.41 17.77 -1.61
CA ASN A 41 -29.62 18.91 -2.49
C ASN A 41 -31.08 19.18 -2.83
N ASN A 42 -32.00 18.25 -2.66
CA ASN A 42 -33.45 18.35 -2.92
C ASN A 42 -33.84 19.03 -4.25
N ALA A 43 -32.89 19.25 -5.15
CA ALA A 43 -33.10 19.86 -6.45
C ALA A 43 -32.97 18.79 -7.52
N ILE A 44 -33.96 18.67 -8.38
CA ILE A 44 -34.09 17.64 -9.41
C ILE A 44 -32.92 17.57 -10.41
N SER A 45 -31.95 18.49 -10.33
CA SER A 45 -30.87 18.61 -11.34
C SER A 45 -29.47 18.91 -10.80
N ALA A 46 -29.23 18.85 -9.49
CA ALA A 46 -27.90 19.13 -8.93
C ALA A 46 -27.57 18.10 -7.85
N GLY A 47 -26.65 17.20 -8.13
CA GLY A 47 -26.10 16.27 -7.14
C GLY A 47 -25.44 17.00 -5.96
N SER A 48 -25.30 16.33 -4.85
CA SER A 48 -24.66 16.87 -3.63
C SER A 48 -23.13 16.77 -3.65
N ASP A 49 -22.58 16.02 -4.57
CA ASP A 49 -21.12 15.82 -4.78
C ASP A 49 -20.33 15.76 -3.48
N PRO A 50 -20.40 14.66 -2.69
CA PRO A 50 -19.68 14.56 -1.43
C PRO A 50 -18.15 14.56 -1.64
N TYR A 51 -17.46 15.31 -0.79
CA TYR A 51 -16.00 15.44 -0.80
C TYR A 51 -15.40 14.88 0.50
N TRP A 52 -14.15 14.43 0.41
CA TRP A 52 -13.34 14.02 1.56
C TRP A 52 -14.05 13.03 2.49
N LEU A 53 -14.47 11.92 1.91
CA LEU A 53 -15.08 10.82 2.67
C LEU A 53 -14.03 10.19 3.59
N MET A 54 -14.29 10.24 4.91
CA MET A 54 -13.36 9.85 5.97
C MET A 54 -13.99 8.78 6.87
N ALA A 55 -13.29 7.66 7.05
CA ALA A 55 -13.73 6.60 7.94
C ALA A 55 -13.34 6.90 9.39
N ALA A 56 -14.29 6.71 10.33
CA ALA A 56 -14.07 6.89 11.75
C ALA A 56 -14.85 5.83 12.56
N GLY A 57 -14.21 4.72 12.87
CA GLY A 57 -14.83 3.57 13.52
C GLY A 57 -15.97 3.00 12.67
N ASN A 58 -17.21 3.03 13.16
CA ASN A 58 -18.39 2.55 12.44
C ASN A 58 -19.14 3.65 11.67
N HIS A 59 -18.59 4.84 11.61
CA HIS A 59 -19.17 5.97 10.90
C HIS A 59 -18.28 6.41 9.74
N ALA A 60 -18.90 7.06 8.77
CA ALA A 60 -18.19 7.87 7.78
C ALA A 60 -18.61 9.34 7.92
N TYR A 61 -17.64 10.23 7.72
CA TYR A 61 -17.83 11.68 7.71
C TYR A 61 -17.46 12.21 6.32
N PHE A 62 -18.16 13.25 5.89
CA PHE A 62 -17.93 13.84 4.58
C PHE A 62 -18.41 15.30 4.52
N PHE A 63 -17.94 16.02 3.52
CA PHE A 63 -18.37 17.37 3.24
C PHE A 63 -19.16 17.40 1.95
N VAL A 64 -20.17 18.26 1.89
CA VAL A 64 -20.94 18.54 0.68
C VAL A 64 -21.18 20.03 0.54
N GLN A 65 -21.45 20.47 -0.68
CA GLN A 65 -21.95 21.81 -0.95
C GLN A 65 -23.46 21.72 -1.28
N ASN A 66 -24.29 22.36 -0.48
CA ASN A 66 -25.73 22.35 -0.71
C ASN A 66 -26.13 23.25 -1.91
N ALA A 67 -27.38 23.22 -2.31
CA ALA A 67 -27.90 23.98 -3.45
C ALA A 67 -27.69 25.50 -3.36
N ALA A 68 -27.48 26.03 -2.17
CA ALA A 68 -27.18 27.44 -1.94
C ALA A 68 -25.67 27.75 -2.02
N GLY A 69 -24.83 26.75 -2.32
CA GLY A 69 -23.37 26.87 -2.34
C GLY A 69 -22.74 26.86 -0.95
N THR A 70 -23.48 26.56 0.10
CA THR A 70 -22.97 26.49 1.48
C THR A 70 -22.36 25.12 1.74
N TRP A 71 -21.16 25.10 2.28
CA TRP A 71 -20.52 23.85 2.72
C TRP A 71 -21.17 23.33 3.99
N GLU A 72 -21.33 22.01 4.05
CA GLU A 72 -21.95 21.28 5.15
C GLU A 72 -21.13 20.04 5.50
N PHE A 73 -20.95 19.80 6.79
CA PHE A 73 -20.28 18.63 7.33
C PHE A 73 -21.30 17.62 7.83
N TRP A 74 -21.25 16.42 7.31
CA TRP A 74 -22.21 15.35 7.55
C TRP A 74 -21.54 14.12 8.14
N ARG A 75 -22.33 13.31 8.83
CA ARG A 75 -21.95 11.96 9.24
C ARG A 75 -22.98 10.94 8.80
N THR A 76 -22.55 9.67 8.71
CA THR A 76 -23.46 8.54 8.51
C THR A 76 -22.95 7.30 9.24
N ASP A 77 -23.87 6.48 9.75
CA ASP A 77 -23.62 5.12 10.21
C ASP A 77 -24.07 4.09 9.17
N GLY A 78 -24.49 4.57 7.99
CA GLY A 78 -24.98 3.77 6.89
C GLY A 78 -26.46 3.43 7.00
N SER A 79 -27.22 4.19 7.77
CA SER A 79 -28.68 4.20 7.74
C SER A 79 -29.19 5.60 7.41
N PRO A 80 -30.40 5.75 6.82
CA PRO A 80 -31.00 7.07 6.61
C PRO A 80 -31.13 7.86 7.90
N ASP A 81 -31.61 7.22 8.97
CA ASP A 81 -31.78 7.85 10.29
C ASP A 81 -30.45 8.22 10.95
N GLY A 82 -29.37 7.51 10.63
CA GLY A 82 -28.03 7.78 11.11
C GLY A 82 -27.23 8.76 10.26
N THR A 83 -27.77 9.12 9.07
CA THR A 83 -27.18 10.14 8.18
C THR A 83 -27.70 11.51 8.54
N LYS A 84 -26.83 12.36 9.10
CA LYS A 84 -27.23 13.63 9.72
C LYS A 84 -26.25 14.73 9.39
N LEU A 85 -26.82 15.93 9.18
CA LEU A 85 -26.05 17.16 9.20
C LEU A 85 -25.43 17.35 10.59
N VAL A 86 -24.13 17.47 10.63
CA VAL A 86 -23.36 17.73 11.85
C VAL A 86 -23.17 19.24 12.02
N LYS A 87 -22.74 19.93 10.96
CA LYS A 87 -22.53 21.38 11.00
C LYS A 87 -22.62 22.00 9.61
N SER A 88 -23.37 23.12 9.49
CA SER A 88 -23.42 23.95 8.29
C SER A 88 -22.35 25.04 8.35
N GLY A 89 -21.86 25.48 7.19
CA GLY A 89 -20.83 26.51 7.08
C GLY A 89 -19.41 26.02 7.36
N LEU A 90 -19.19 24.71 7.41
CA LEU A 90 -17.89 24.11 7.66
C LEU A 90 -17.39 23.39 6.42
N MET A 91 -16.23 23.80 5.91
CA MET A 91 -15.55 23.18 4.77
C MET A 91 -14.23 22.53 5.22
N PHE A 92 -13.70 21.61 4.42
CA PHE A 92 -12.41 20.99 4.70
C PHE A 92 -11.27 22.01 4.63
N GLY A 93 -10.29 21.89 5.52
CA GLY A 93 -9.33 22.97 5.81
C GLY A 93 -8.04 23.01 4.98
N VAL A 94 -7.85 22.15 3.98
CA VAL A 94 -6.61 22.14 3.17
C VAL A 94 -6.63 23.30 2.18
N SER A 95 -5.52 24.07 2.11
CA SER A 95 -5.42 25.31 1.33
C SER A 95 -5.16 25.10 -0.16
N ASP A 96 -4.67 23.94 -0.56
CA ASP A 96 -4.36 23.67 -1.95
C ASP A 96 -5.57 23.05 -2.64
N PHE A 97 -6.06 23.73 -3.66
CA PHE A 97 -7.01 23.20 -4.63
C PHE A 97 -6.36 22.05 -5.41
N VAL A 98 -6.06 20.97 -4.70
CA VAL A 98 -5.77 19.73 -5.37
C VAL A 98 -7.13 19.21 -5.88
N TYR A 99 -7.21 18.92 -7.14
CA TYR A 99 -8.36 18.28 -7.80
C TYR A 99 -8.70 16.89 -7.20
N ASP A 100 -8.07 16.54 -6.10
CA ASP A 100 -8.26 15.30 -5.37
C ASP A 100 -9.33 15.48 -4.28
N LYS A 101 -10.51 14.91 -4.53
CA LYS A 101 -11.65 14.90 -3.60
C LYS A 101 -11.42 14.06 -2.34
N LYS A 102 -10.19 13.65 -2.05
CA LYS A 102 -9.81 12.74 -0.97
C LYS A 102 -9.28 13.48 0.24
N ALA A 103 -9.60 12.95 1.43
CA ALA A 103 -8.95 13.39 2.66
C ALA A 103 -7.50 12.88 2.69
N LYS A 104 -6.55 13.79 2.88
CA LYS A 104 -5.14 13.45 3.01
C LYS A 104 -4.91 12.64 4.30
N PRO A 105 -4.24 11.49 4.26
CA PRO A 105 -3.80 10.80 5.48
C PRO A 105 -3.04 11.74 6.40
N GLY A 106 -3.25 11.60 7.72
CA GLY A 106 -2.61 12.48 8.71
C GLY A 106 -3.32 13.82 8.95
N THR A 107 -4.48 14.08 8.33
CA THR A 107 -5.32 15.27 8.59
C THR A 107 -6.59 14.97 9.38
N TYR A 108 -6.80 13.72 9.76
CA TYR A 108 -7.91 13.29 10.60
C TYR A 108 -7.56 12.03 11.40
N VAL A 109 -8.21 11.86 12.56
CA VAL A 109 -8.00 10.71 13.45
C VAL A 109 -9.17 10.52 14.41
N VAL A 110 -9.40 9.28 14.88
CA VAL A 110 -10.29 8.98 16.00
C VAL A 110 -9.49 8.91 17.29
N PHE A 111 -9.90 9.67 18.30
CA PHE A 111 -9.28 9.67 19.61
C PHE A 111 -10.31 9.85 20.72
N LYS A 112 -10.37 8.91 21.68
CA LYS A 112 -11.32 8.92 22.82
C LYS A 112 -12.78 9.17 22.40
N ASP A 113 -13.27 8.34 21.49
CA ASP A 113 -14.63 8.37 20.95
C ASP A 113 -15.02 9.67 20.23
N LYS A 114 -14.06 10.51 19.91
CA LYS A 114 -14.23 11.69 19.07
C LYS A 114 -13.44 11.59 17.79
N PHE A 115 -13.95 12.23 16.77
CA PHE A 115 -13.29 12.41 15.51
C PHE A 115 -12.65 13.80 15.45
N TYR A 116 -11.34 13.86 15.22
CA TYR A 116 -10.54 15.06 15.05
C TYR A 116 -10.17 15.22 13.59
N PHE A 117 -10.32 16.41 13.07
CA PHE A 117 -10.12 16.67 11.65
C PHE A 117 -9.76 18.13 11.38
N LEU A 118 -9.26 18.38 10.16
CA LEU A 118 -8.93 19.72 9.69
C LEU A 118 -10.13 20.33 8.95
N ALA A 119 -10.61 21.48 9.41
CA ALA A 119 -11.71 22.19 8.76
C ALA A 119 -11.62 23.71 8.94
N LYS A 120 -12.42 24.46 8.20
CA LYS A 120 -12.52 25.93 8.30
C LYS A 120 -13.95 26.43 8.09
N GLU A 121 -14.31 27.54 8.71
CA GLU A 121 -15.62 28.21 8.52
C GLU A 121 -15.56 29.34 7.50
N THR A 122 -14.38 29.91 7.26
CA THR A 122 -14.16 31.03 6.33
C THR A 122 -12.91 30.78 5.47
N ASP A 123 -12.69 31.63 4.47
CA ASP A 123 -11.44 31.60 3.73
C ASP A 123 -10.27 31.88 4.69
N GLY A 124 -9.23 31.02 4.62
CA GLY A 124 -8.07 31.08 5.50
C GLY A 124 -7.46 29.68 5.71
N ALA A 125 -6.52 29.59 6.65
CA ALA A 125 -5.93 28.33 7.05
C ALA A 125 -6.97 27.43 7.72
N GLY A 126 -6.86 26.12 7.49
CA GLY A 126 -7.67 25.14 8.22
C GLY A 126 -7.34 25.15 9.71
N GLU A 127 -8.29 24.77 10.52
CA GLU A 127 -8.21 24.70 11.98
C GLU A 127 -8.49 23.29 12.47
N MET A 128 -7.99 22.92 13.64
CA MET A 128 -8.34 21.65 14.27
C MET A 128 -9.76 21.70 14.83
N TRP A 129 -10.56 20.73 14.42
CA TRP A 129 -11.92 20.52 14.91
C TRP A 129 -12.05 19.16 15.58
N GLU A 130 -12.97 19.06 16.53
CA GLU A 130 -13.44 17.81 17.12
C GLU A 130 -14.94 17.64 16.96
N THR A 131 -15.40 16.39 16.85
CA THR A 131 -16.82 16.06 16.87
C THR A 131 -17.05 14.71 17.55
N ASP A 132 -18.18 14.59 18.28
CA ASP A 132 -18.78 13.34 18.73
C ASP A 132 -19.88 12.85 17.77
N GLY A 133 -19.99 13.52 16.61
CA GLY A 133 -21.02 13.28 15.60
C GLY A 133 -22.32 14.06 15.84
N THR A 134 -22.39 14.92 16.85
CA THR A 134 -23.52 15.83 17.07
C THR A 134 -23.16 17.28 16.74
N SER A 135 -24.15 18.09 16.43
CA SER A 135 -23.92 19.51 16.16
C SER A 135 -23.33 20.25 17.37
N SER A 136 -23.82 19.94 18.58
CA SER A 136 -23.33 20.54 19.83
C SER A 136 -21.91 20.07 20.21
N GLY A 137 -21.55 18.85 19.85
CA GLY A 137 -20.21 18.28 20.07
C GLY A 137 -19.20 18.64 19.01
N THR A 138 -19.63 19.33 17.93
CA THR A 138 -18.75 19.74 16.82
C THR A 138 -18.27 21.17 17.03
N ARG A 139 -16.99 21.31 17.35
CA ARG A 139 -16.40 22.59 17.73
C ARG A 139 -14.90 22.64 17.42
N ARG A 140 -14.37 23.86 17.36
CA ARG A 140 -12.94 24.09 17.28
C ARG A 140 -12.22 23.58 18.51
N VAL A 141 -11.08 22.99 18.33
CA VAL A 141 -10.15 22.65 19.40
C VAL A 141 -9.30 23.89 19.69
N LEU A 142 -9.37 24.38 20.92
CA LEU A 142 -8.66 25.58 21.34
C LEU A 142 -7.49 25.25 22.26
N ARG A 143 -6.34 25.86 22.01
CA ARG A 143 -5.18 25.84 22.88
C ARG A 143 -4.99 27.24 23.49
N ASN A 144 -5.12 27.36 24.81
CA ASN A 144 -5.08 28.64 25.53
C ASN A 144 -6.12 29.67 25.04
N GLY A 145 -7.26 29.21 24.54
CA GLY A 145 -8.32 30.05 24.00
C GLY A 145 -8.22 30.39 22.51
N GLU A 146 -7.13 30.02 21.85
CA GLU A 146 -6.89 30.30 20.42
C GLU A 146 -7.03 29.01 19.59
N PRO A 147 -7.55 29.10 18.35
CA PRO A 147 -7.56 27.99 17.40
C PRO A 147 -6.16 27.47 17.08
N ILE A 148 -6.09 26.18 16.76
CA ILE A 148 -4.85 25.54 16.26
C ILE A 148 -4.93 25.53 14.74
N TYR A 149 -4.04 26.30 14.09
CA TYR A 149 -4.06 26.53 12.65
C TYR A 149 -3.19 25.54 11.88
N ALA A 150 -3.72 25.06 10.75
CA ALA A 150 -3.05 24.17 9.81
C ALA A 150 -2.31 22.98 10.48
N PRO A 151 -2.91 22.32 11.48
CA PRO A 151 -2.27 21.15 12.08
C PRO A 151 -2.25 19.99 11.08
N ASP A 152 -1.20 19.18 11.16
CA ASP A 152 -1.03 17.99 10.33
C ASP A 152 -0.39 16.83 11.11
N HIS A 153 -0.10 15.71 10.44
CA HIS A 153 0.53 14.52 11.02
C HIS A 153 -0.20 13.96 12.26
N PHE A 154 -1.52 13.85 12.16
CA PHE A 154 -2.36 13.32 13.24
C PHE A 154 -2.07 11.85 13.48
N VAL A 155 -1.66 11.49 14.69
CA VAL A 155 -1.41 10.11 15.09
C VAL A 155 -1.80 9.88 16.54
N VAL A 156 -2.36 8.68 16.84
CA VAL A 156 -2.68 8.27 18.21
C VAL A 156 -1.80 7.10 18.62
N ILE A 157 -1.08 7.27 19.72
CA ILE A 157 -0.16 6.28 20.28
C ILE A 157 -0.35 6.22 21.78
N ASN A 158 -0.53 5.01 22.33
CA ASN A 158 -0.64 4.78 23.77
C ASN A 158 -1.67 5.68 24.49
N GLY A 159 -2.79 5.97 23.82
CA GLY A 159 -3.85 6.78 24.42
C GLY A 159 -3.56 8.29 24.48
N LEU A 160 -2.58 8.75 23.74
CA LEU A 160 -2.30 10.17 23.49
C LEU A 160 -2.41 10.47 22.00
N PHE A 161 -2.89 11.65 21.68
CA PHE A 161 -3.00 12.17 20.32
C PHE A 161 -1.86 13.16 20.07
N PHE A 162 -1.03 12.88 19.08
CA PHE A 162 0.08 13.72 18.64
C PHE A 162 -0.27 14.40 17.32
N PHE A 163 0.16 15.63 17.17
CA PHE A 163 0.00 16.40 15.93
C PHE A 163 1.06 17.49 15.82
N MET A 164 1.31 17.93 14.61
CA MET A 164 2.12 19.09 14.30
C MET A 164 1.26 20.35 14.24
N ASP A 165 1.74 21.45 14.82
CA ASP A 165 1.23 22.79 14.66
C ASP A 165 2.36 23.65 14.08
N TYR A 166 2.34 23.81 12.76
CA TYR A 166 3.38 24.51 12.00
C TYR A 166 4.78 23.88 12.20
N LYS A 167 5.53 24.31 13.20
CA LYS A 167 6.89 23.85 13.51
C LYS A 167 6.99 23.09 14.84
N SER A 168 5.89 22.92 15.52
CA SER A 168 5.88 22.40 16.88
C SER A 168 5.09 21.11 16.98
N LEU A 169 5.67 20.11 17.62
CA LEU A 169 5.00 18.88 17.97
C LEU A 169 4.34 19.01 19.34
N TYR A 170 3.08 18.63 19.39
CA TYR A 170 2.28 18.60 20.60
C TYR A 170 1.72 17.21 20.85
N SER A 171 1.53 16.87 22.13
CA SER A 171 0.60 15.82 22.52
C SER A 171 -0.68 16.43 23.12
N TYR A 172 -1.79 15.71 22.96
CA TYR A 172 -3.09 16.09 23.48
C TYR A 172 -3.73 14.90 24.19
N ASN A 173 -4.21 15.11 25.42
CA ASN A 173 -4.81 14.06 26.22
C ASN A 173 -6.35 14.01 26.14
N GLY A 174 -6.97 14.83 25.29
CA GLY A 174 -8.43 14.90 25.12
C GLY A 174 -9.18 15.75 26.15
N LEU A 175 -8.51 16.40 27.07
CA LEU A 175 -9.11 17.30 28.06
C LEU A 175 -8.94 18.78 27.64
N PRO A 176 -9.83 19.69 28.06
CA PRO A 176 -9.61 21.11 27.87
C PRO A 176 -8.23 21.54 28.38
N ASN A 177 -7.47 22.25 27.56
CA ASN A 177 -6.08 22.65 27.85
C ASN A 177 -5.12 21.48 28.14
N GLY A 178 -5.47 20.25 27.76
CA GLY A 178 -4.66 19.06 27.95
C GLY A 178 -3.52 18.90 26.93
N PHE A 179 -2.98 20.00 26.42
CA PHE A 179 -1.88 20.05 25.47
C PHE A 179 -0.55 20.06 26.20
N THR A 180 0.37 19.27 25.72
CA THR A 180 1.77 19.30 26.13
C THR A 180 2.60 19.65 24.92
N PHE A 181 3.32 20.77 25.00
CA PHE A 181 4.38 21.10 24.05
C PHE A 181 5.52 20.10 24.22
N ILE A 182 6.01 19.56 23.12
CA ILE A 182 7.07 18.56 23.16
C ILE A 182 8.35 19.13 22.61
N ILE A 183 8.34 19.63 21.39
CA ILE A 183 9.52 20.18 20.73
C ILE A 183 9.11 21.22 19.69
N GLU A 184 9.90 22.27 19.56
CA GLU A 184 9.86 23.19 18.41
C GLU A 184 11.08 22.90 17.55
N THR A 185 10.87 22.85 16.24
CA THR A 185 11.95 22.68 15.29
C THR A 185 11.89 23.77 14.24
N ASN A 186 13.02 24.25 13.78
CA ASN A 186 13.09 25.17 12.65
C ASN A 186 12.87 24.46 11.30
N THR A 187 12.34 23.26 11.32
CA THR A 187 12.41 22.30 10.23
C THR A 187 11.02 21.82 9.80
N ILE A 188 10.89 21.39 8.56
CA ILE A 188 9.69 20.73 8.02
C ILE A 188 9.80 19.25 8.33
N PHE A 189 8.74 18.66 8.89
CA PHE A 189 8.64 17.23 9.09
C PHE A 189 8.11 16.56 7.83
N SER A 190 8.70 15.43 7.45
CA SER A 190 8.25 14.71 6.27
C SER A 190 7.33 13.53 6.58
N GLU A 191 7.62 12.78 7.65
CA GLU A 191 6.89 11.57 8.00
C GLU A 191 7.10 11.22 9.48
N PHE A 192 6.05 10.62 10.11
CA PHE A 192 6.15 9.97 11.41
C PHE A 192 6.23 8.47 11.25
N PHE A 193 7.08 7.83 12.00
CA PHE A 193 7.05 6.38 12.17
C PHE A 193 7.13 6.01 13.66
N ILE A 194 6.59 4.85 13.99
CA ILE A 194 6.47 4.39 15.37
C ILE A 194 7.40 3.22 15.56
N PHE A 195 8.29 3.32 16.56
CA PHE A 195 9.14 2.22 16.97
C PHE A 195 9.25 2.19 18.50
N SER A 196 9.08 1.02 19.12
CA SER A 196 9.18 0.83 20.59
C SER A 196 8.41 1.87 21.41
N ASN A 197 7.20 2.23 21.01
CA ASN A 197 6.37 3.26 21.64
C ASN A 197 6.91 4.69 21.57
N ASN A 198 7.88 4.97 20.74
CA ASN A 198 8.36 6.31 20.46
C ASN A 198 7.93 6.77 19.08
N ILE A 199 7.80 8.09 18.91
CA ILE A 199 7.58 8.73 17.61
C ILE A 199 8.93 9.18 17.08
N TYR A 200 9.24 8.76 15.89
CA TYR A 200 10.41 9.22 15.14
C TYR A 200 9.91 10.03 13.94
N PHE A 201 10.68 11.03 13.57
CA PHE A 201 10.34 11.90 12.45
C PHE A 201 11.61 12.39 11.75
N LEU A 202 11.47 12.67 10.47
CA LEU A 202 12.51 13.27 9.67
C LEU A 202 12.32 14.78 9.67
N ALA A 203 13.33 15.50 10.10
CA ALA A 203 13.35 16.95 10.15
C ALA A 203 14.32 17.49 9.09
N ILE A 204 13.87 18.49 8.30
CA ILE A 204 14.69 19.17 7.28
C ILE A 204 15.05 20.54 7.80
N ASP A 205 16.33 20.88 7.85
CA ASP A 205 16.78 22.21 8.20
C ASP A 205 16.66 23.15 6.99
N TRP A 206 16.05 24.35 7.17
CA TRP A 206 15.88 25.33 6.10
C TRP A 206 17.20 25.88 5.54
N ASP A 207 18.26 25.87 6.37
CA ASP A 207 19.56 26.39 6.01
C ASP A 207 20.45 25.35 5.30
N SER A 208 20.05 24.06 5.31
CA SER A 208 20.73 22.97 4.61
C SER A 208 19.70 22.06 3.94
N VAL A 209 19.35 22.37 2.70
CA VAL A 209 18.29 21.66 1.94
C VAL A 209 18.60 20.18 1.68
N ASP A 210 19.82 19.75 1.98
CA ASP A 210 20.35 18.46 1.53
C ASP A 210 20.42 17.37 2.63
N HIS A 211 20.01 17.67 3.88
CA HIS A 211 20.20 16.69 4.96
C HIS A 211 18.99 16.59 5.87
N PHE A 212 18.63 15.35 6.22
CA PHE A 212 17.55 15.02 7.15
C PHE A 212 18.12 14.73 8.53
N ARG A 213 17.50 15.26 9.58
CA ARG A 213 17.78 14.90 10.96
C ARG A 213 16.75 13.91 11.48
N LEU A 214 17.18 12.95 12.27
CA LEU A 214 16.27 12.05 12.97
C LEU A 214 15.89 12.64 14.33
N GLY A 215 14.62 13.03 14.45
CA GLY A 215 14.03 13.41 15.72
C GLY A 215 13.37 12.21 16.39
N CYS A 216 13.39 12.20 17.72
CA CYS A 216 12.71 11.18 18.53
C CYS A 216 11.92 11.85 19.66
N VAL A 217 10.71 11.34 19.87
CA VAL A 217 9.86 11.73 21.00
C VAL A 217 9.44 10.49 21.77
N GLN A 218 9.77 10.47 23.05
CA GLN A 218 9.24 9.48 23.98
C GLN A 218 7.75 9.73 24.19
N VAL A 219 6.92 8.69 24.08
CA VAL A 219 5.45 8.83 24.16
C VAL A 219 4.96 8.88 25.62
N ASN A 220 5.63 8.22 26.56
CA ASN A 220 5.15 8.14 27.95
C ASN A 220 6.28 8.22 29.00
N PRO A 221 6.43 9.35 29.72
CA PRO A 221 5.73 10.64 29.52
C PRO A 221 6.18 11.29 28.20
N PRO A 222 5.32 12.11 27.57
CA PRO A 222 5.70 12.81 26.34
C PRO A 222 6.85 13.78 26.63
N ALA A 223 8.00 13.50 26.05
CA ALA A 223 9.19 14.32 26.18
C ALA A 223 10.07 14.17 24.93
N PRO A 224 10.76 15.26 24.48
CA PRO A 224 11.77 15.11 23.47
C PRO A 224 12.90 14.23 24.04
N VAL A 225 13.36 13.27 23.25
CA VAL A 225 14.67 12.72 23.44
C VAL A 225 15.65 13.77 22.93
N PRO A 226 16.79 14.03 23.62
CA PRO A 226 17.78 14.98 23.13
C PRO A 226 18.01 14.78 21.64
N SER A 227 18.02 15.87 20.87
CA SER A 227 18.21 15.83 19.43
C SER A 227 19.46 15.00 19.15
N LEU A 228 19.28 13.98 18.34
CA LEU A 228 20.41 13.24 17.83
C LEU A 228 21.12 14.21 16.88
N ASP A 229 22.34 14.58 17.23
CA ASP A 229 23.20 15.40 16.36
C ASP A 229 23.66 14.56 15.16
N LEU A 230 22.69 13.87 14.53
CA LEU A 230 22.88 12.98 13.39
C LEU A 230 22.11 13.47 12.17
N LEU A 231 22.81 13.52 11.06
CA LEU A 231 22.25 13.72 9.75
C LEU A 231 22.01 12.37 9.08
N LEU A 232 20.83 12.18 8.52
CA LEU A 232 20.49 10.96 7.78
C LEU A 232 20.92 11.07 6.32
N ALA A 233 21.28 9.96 5.71
CA ALA A 233 21.53 9.87 4.28
C ALA A 233 20.24 10.10 3.46
N ASP A 234 20.39 10.58 2.22
CA ASP A 234 19.28 10.90 1.31
C ASP A 234 18.38 9.71 0.98
N ASN A 235 18.88 8.48 1.11
CA ASN A 235 18.10 7.26 0.85
C ASN A 235 16.98 7.03 1.86
N LYS A 236 17.01 7.69 3.04
CA LYS A 236 16.00 7.63 4.11
C LYS A 236 15.56 6.21 4.52
N GLN A 237 16.35 5.21 4.18
CA GLN A 237 16.01 3.82 4.46
C GLN A 237 16.28 3.49 5.91
N MET A 238 15.30 2.85 6.55
CA MET A 238 15.37 2.39 7.93
C MET A 238 14.81 0.98 8.04
N MET A 239 15.40 0.18 8.93
CA MET A 239 14.98 -1.21 9.14
C MET A 239 14.97 -1.55 10.61
N VAL A 240 13.87 -2.15 11.07
CA VAL A 240 13.80 -2.72 12.43
C VAL A 240 14.36 -4.13 12.40
N PHE A 241 15.36 -4.38 13.24
CA PHE A 241 15.98 -5.68 13.41
C PHE A 241 16.36 -5.88 14.89
N ASN A 242 16.05 -7.03 15.47
CA ASN A 242 16.32 -7.36 16.88
C ASN A 242 15.86 -6.26 17.86
N ASN A 243 14.68 -5.69 17.64
CA ASN A 243 14.13 -4.59 18.44
C ASN A 243 15.05 -3.34 18.49
N GLN A 244 15.81 -3.12 17.45
CA GLN A 244 16.62 -1.92 17.22
C GLN A 244 16.31 -1.37 15.82
N LEU A 245 16.40 -0.05 15.64
CA LEU A 245 16.22 0.61 14.35
C LEU A 245 17.59 0.89 13.74
N PHE A 246 17.83 0.41 12.53
CA PHE A 246 19.07 0.61 11.77
C PHE A 246 18.84 1.61 10.65
N PHE A 247 19.82 2.47 10.40
CA PHE A 247 19.76 3.53 9.38
C PHE A 247 21.15 4.02 8.98
N SER A 248 21.22 4.75 7.89
CA SER A 248 22.44 5.44 7.44
C SER A 248 22.46 6.86 7.99
N ALA A 249 23.50 7.21 8.73
CA ALA A 249 23.66 8.54 9.31
C ALA A 249 25.13 8.92 9.52
N ARG A 250 25.37 10.22 9.72
CA ARG A 250 26.66 10.77 10.18
C ARG A 250 26.45 11.78 11.33
N GLU A 251 27.47 12.00 12.10
CA GLU A 251 27.47 13.09 13.07
C GLU A 251 27.45 14.46 12.37
N GLU A 252 26.70 15.42 12.93
CA GLU A 252 26.59 16.75 12.34
C GLU A 252 27.90 17.55 12.45
N ASN A 253 28.56 17.43 13.60
CA ASN A 253 29.83 18.12 13.92
C ASN A 253 30.81 17.13 14.51
N PRO A 254 31.43 16.26 13.74
CA PRO A 254 32.41 15.34 14.27
C PRO A 254 33.63 16.12 14.79
N GLU A 255 33.97 15.95 16.06
CA GLU A 255 35.12 16.63 16.70
C GLU A 255 36.44 16.30 15.98
N ASP A 256 36.51 15.13 15.36
CA ASP A 256 37.68 14.60 14.66
C ASP A 256 37.56 14.56 13.13
N GLY A 257 36.36 14.91 12.59
CA GLY A 257 36.12 15.03 11.14
C GLY A 257 36.11 13.71 10.37
N SER A 258 35.95 12.57 11.05
CA SER A 258 36.39 11.28 10.50
C SER A 258 35.31 10.36 9.95
N HIS A 259 34.02 10.52 10.33
CA HIS A 259 32.99 9.57 9.90
C HIS A 259 32.01 10.21 8.92
N GLY A 260 31.91 9.63 7.72
CA GLY A 260 30.86 9.92 6.76
C GLY A 260 29.51 9.30 7.16
N PHE A 261 28.63 9.11 6.18
CA PHE A 261 27.37 8.39 6.38
C PHE A 261 27.65 6.90 6.59
N GLU A 262 27.54 6.45 7.83
CA GLU A 262 27.84 5.09 8.26
C GLU A 262 26.62 4.36 8.79
N LEU A 263 26.77 3.07 9.17
CA LEU A 263 25.71 2.28 9.75
C LEU A 263 25.53 2.61 11.23
N TRP A 264 24.38 3.17 11.54
CA TRP A 264 23.96 3.50 12.92
C TRP A 264 22.78 2.65 13.34
N LYS A 265 22.61 2.51 14.63
CA LYS A 265 21.44 1.89 15.24
C LYS A 265 20.92 2.71 16.40
N MET A 266 19.62 2.52 16.66
CA MET A 266 18.93 3.10 17.81
C MET A 266 18.18 2.02 18.56
N GLY A 267 18.37 1.97 19.86
CA GLY A 267 17.67 1.08 20.75
C GLY A 267 16.27 1.57 21.12
N SER A 268 15.53 0.72 21.85
CA SER A 268 14.14 0.98 22.24
C SER A 268 13.95 2.16 23.19
N THR A 269 15.00 2.58 23.88
CA THR A 269 15.02 3.74 24.80
C THR A 269 15.51 5.02 24.14
N GLY A 270 15.86 4.95 22.83
CA GLY A 270 16.32 6.09 22.05
C GLY A 270 17.83 6.32 22.08
N GLU A 271 18.60 5.43 22.74
CA GLU A 271 20.05 5.46 22.67
C GLU A 271 20.55 5.13 21.27
N VAL A 272 21.46 5.96 20.77
CA VAL A 272 22.03 5.83 19.42
C VAL A 272 23.50 5.47 19.51
N SER A 273 23.94 4.61 18.61
CA SER A 273 25.34 4.23 18.52
C SER A 273 25.73 3.88 17.09
N LEU A 274 26.95 4.21 16.72
CA LEU A 274 27.59 3.70 15.52
C LEU A 274 27.69 2.17 15.63
N VAL A 275 27.30 1.47 14.57
CA VAL A 275 27.45 0.00 14.49
C VAL A 275 28.80 -0.35 13.90
N ALA A 276 29.17 0.30 12.81
CA ALA A 276 30.45 0.09 12.15
C ALA A 276 30.79 1.30 11.26
N ASP A 277 32.06 1.69 11.26
CA ASP A 277 32.69 2.58 10.31
C ASP A 277 33.22 1.72 9.14
N LEU A 278 32.51 1.70 8.03
CA LEU A 278 32.83 0.86 6.88
C LEU A 278 33.72 1.57 5.87
N HIS A 279 33.76 2.92 5.91
CA HIS A 279 34.55 3.75 5.01
C HIS A 279 35.29 4.85 5.78
N SER A 280 36.46 4.55 6.31
CA SER A 280 37.25 5.36 7.25
C SER A 280 37.49 6.84 6.87
N TRP A 281 37.29 7.25 5.62
CA TRP A 281 37.56 8.60 5.13
C TRP A 281 36.44 9.16 4.23
N GLY A 282 35.28 8.53 4.22
CA GLY A 282 34.17 8.93 3.36
C GLY A 282 32.85 8.30 3.77
N ASP A 283 31.88 8.35 2.89
CA ASP A 283 30.55 7.84 3.11
C ASP A 283 30.43 6.36 2.70
N SER A 284 30.02 5.49 3.61
CA SER A 284 29.65 4.12 3.25
C SER A 284 28.21 4.03 2.73
N ASN A 285 27.36 5.00 3.04
CA ASN A 285 25.96 5.11 2.59
C ASN A 285 25.17 3.79 2.68
N PRO A 286 25.05 3.18 3.85
CA PRO A 286 24.30 1.93 4.00
C PRO A 286 22.86 2.05 3.50
N GLY A 287 22.39 1.04 2.76
CA GLY A 287 21.04 1.03 2.20
C GLY A 287 20.61 -0.35 1.74
N SER A 288 19.46 -0.42 1.05
CA SER A 288 18.89 -1.69 0.58
C SER A 288 18.76 -2.74 1.69
N PHE A 289 18.23 -2.34 2.85
CA PHE A 289 18.15 -3.18 4.04
C PHE A 289 17.14 -4.31 3.88
N TRP A 290 17.50 -5.53 4.30
CA TRP A 290 16.56 -6.62 4.53
C TRP A 290 17.03 -7.55 5.65
N VAL A 291 16.06 -8.22 6.30
CA VAL A 291 16.34 -9.19 7.36
C VAL A 291 16.20 -10.61 6.80
N SER A 292 17.18 -11.45 7.07
CA SER A 292 17.12 -12.89 6.81
C SER A 292 17.81 -13.65 7.92
N GLY A 293 17.08 -14.61 8.52
CA GLY A 293 17.56 -15.34 9.69
C GLY A 293 17.94 -14.41 10.84
N ASN A 294 19.16 -14.55 11.33
CA ASN A 294 19.68 -13.77 12.45
C ASN A 294 20.51 -12.55 12.04
N PHE A 295 20.39 -12.11 10.80
CA PHE A 295 21.19 -11.02 10.25
C PHE A 295 20.35 -9.97 9.53
N LEU A 296 20.78 -8.73 9.65
CA LEU A 296 20.41 -7.62 8.78
C LEU A 296 21.43 -7.51 7.67
N TYR A 297 20.98 -7.61 6.41
CA TYR A 297 21.79 -7.42 5.22
C TYR A 297 21.61 -6.02 4.66
N PHE A 298 22.65 -5.50 4.03
CA PHE A 298 22.60 -4.15 3.46
C PHE A 298 23.72 -3.93 2.42
N SER A 299 23.53 -2.93 1.56
CA SER A 299 24.59 -2.41 0.71
C SER A 299 25.41 -1.37 1.45
N ALA A 300 26.71 -1.33 1.26
CA ALA A 300 27.57 -0.23 1.74
C ALA A 300 28.86 -0.15 0.93
N ASN A 301 29.40 1.08 0.80
CA ASN A 301 30.68 1.36 0.17
C ASN A 301 31.82 1.23 1.21
N ASP A 302 32.94 0.60 0.83
CA ASP A 302 34.12 0.45 1.67
C ASP A 302 35.37 1.13 1.09
N SER A 303 35.22 2.19 0.31
CA SER A 303 36.28 2.86 -0.46
C SER A 303 36.71 2.18 -1.77
N THR A 304 36.35 0.92 -1.97
CA THR A 304 36.68 0.17 -3.19
C THR A 304 35.44 -0.13 -4.05
N GLY A 305 34.24 0.21 -3.53
CA GLY A 305 32.95 0.06 -4.21
C GLY A 305 31.84 -0.38 -3.28
N ILE A 306 30.60 -0.37 -3.80
CA ILE A 306 29.42 -0.81 -3.06
C ILE A 306 29.43 -2.34 -2.99
N LYS A 307 29.27 -2.88 -1.80
CA LYS A 307 29.34 -4.32 -1.51
C LYS A 307 28.18 -4.77 -0.64
N LEU A 308 27.99 -6.09 -0.57
CA LEU A 308 27.03 -6.72 0.30
C LEU A 308 27.63 -6.94 1.68
N TRP A 309 26.99 -6.40 2.69
CA TRP A 309 27.36 -6.53 4.12
C TRP A 309 26.23 -7.19 4.90
N ARG A 310 26.55 -7.71 6.07
CA ARG A 310 25.60 -8.17 7.07
C ARG A 310 26.02 -7.72 8.47
N THR A 311 25.05 -7.62 9.37
CA THR A 311 25.29 -7.37 10.78
C THR A 311 24.34 -8.18 11.66
N ASP A 312 24.77 -8.58 12.85
CA ASP A 312 23.91 -9.05 13.94
C ASP A 312 23.51 -7.91 14.90
N GLY A 313 23.90 -6.68 14.56
CA GLY A 313 23.71 -5.47 15.36
C GLY A 313 24.92 -5.09 16.20
N SER A 314 26.01 -5.84 16.17
CA SER A 314 27.28 -5.52 16.81
C SER A 314 28.36 -5.16 15.78
N GLU A 315 29.37 -4.40 16.20
CA GLU A 315 30.54 -4.12 15.35
C GLU A 315 31.26 -5.41 14.93
N ALA A 316 31.51 -6.31 15.85
CA ALA A 316 32.20 -7.58 15.59
C ALA A 316 31.38 -8.52 14.68
N GLY A 317 30.05 -8.41 14.71
CA GLY A 317 29.11 -9.16 13.86
C GLY A 317 28.85 -8.49 12.50
N THR A 318 29.40 -7.29 12.25
CA THR A 318 29.27 -6.57 11.00
C THR A 318 30.40 -6.99 10.06
N ASN A 319 30.06 -7.70 9.00
CA ASN A 319 31.04 -8.35 8.14
C ASN A 319 30.68 -8.21 6.67
N LEU A 320 31.72 -8.09 5.83
CA LEU A 320 31.57 -8.21 4.39
C LEU A 320 31.09 -9.63 4.04
N VAL A 321 29.99 -9.70 3.28
CA VAL A 321 29.47 -10.96 2.75
C VAL A 321 30.11 -11.26 1.40
N GLN A 322 30.05 -10.32 0.48
CA GLN A 322 30.59 -10.51 -0.88
C GLN A 322 30.87 -9.16 -1.55
N ASP A 323 31.95 -9.12 -2.31
CA ASP A 323 32.17 -8.09 -3.31
C ASP A 323 31.39 -8.46 -4.58
N LEU A 324 30.26 -7.80 -4.79
CA LEU A 324 29.41 -8.02 -5.95
C LEU A 324 29.62 -6.98 -7.05
N SER A 325 30.58 -6.08 -6.86
CA SER A 325 30.91 -5.05 -7.83
C SER A 325 31.60 -5.68 -9.06
N LEU A 326 30.85 -5.83 -10.14
CA LEU A 326 31.42 -6.25 -11.45
C LEU A 326 32.13 -5.08 -12.18
N ALA A 327 31.99 -3.84 -11.68
CA ALA A 327 32.65 -2.62 -12.13
C ALA A 327 32.46 -1.52 -11.04
N PRO A 328 33.21 -0.40 -11.07
CA PRO A 328 32.90 0.75 -10.23
C PRO A 328 31.51 1.25 -10.62
N VAL A 329 30.53 0.99 -9.77
CA VAL A 329 29.11 1.32 -10.02
C VAL A 329 28.70 2.40 -9.04
N ASP A 330 28.16 3.50 -9.59
CA ASP A 330 27.67 4.62 -8.81
C ASP A 330 26.31 4.31 -8.14
N GLU A 331 25.61 3.25 -8.57
CA GLU A 331 24.30 2.84 -8.03
C GLU A 331 24.19 1.31 -8.08
N LEU A 332 24.13 0.68 -6.92
CA LEU A 332 23.84 -0.74 -6.74
C LEU A 332 22.72 -0.89 -5.72
N THR A 333 21.62 -1.48 -6.12
CA THR A 333 20.45 -1.74 -5.27
C THR A 333 20.27 -3.23 -5.11
N TYR A 334 19.92 -3.67 -3.90
CA TYR A 334 19.56 -5.07 -3.64
C TYR A 334 18.07 -5.19 -3.37
N VAL A 335 17.48 -6.26 -3.90
CA VAL A 335 16.06 -6.60 -3.69
C VAL A 335 15.99 -8.01 -3.14
N ASN A 336 15.40 -8.18 -1.97
CA ASN A 336 15.20 -9.50 -1.37
C ASN A 336 14.08 -10.26 -2.11
N PHE A 337 14.36 -11.50 -2.50
CA PHE A 337 13.41 -12.41 -3.16
C PHE A 337 12.78 -13.43 -2.19
N GLY A 338 13.34 -13.59 -1.00
CA GLY A 338 12.89 -14.56 -0.01
C GLY A 338 14.01 -15.46 0.49
N THR A 339 13.64 -16.54 1.16
CA THR A 339 14.58 -17.52 1.72
C THR A 339 14.21 -18.92 1.27
N THR A 340 15.22 -19.76 1.05
CA THR A 340 14.99 -21.19 0.82
C THR A 340 14.90 -21.90 2.16
N GLY A 341 13.81 -22.64 2.40
CA GLY A 341 13.63 -23.44 3.61
C GLY A 341 14.05 -24.89 3.36
N SER A 342 15.30 -25.25 3.63
CA SER A 342 15.73 -26.63 3.56
C SER A 342 16.11 -27.17 4.93
N SER A 343 15.48 -28.29 5.34
CA SER A 343 15.93 -29.09 6.48
C SER A 343 17.18 -29.94 6.17
N GLN A 344 17.66 -29.87 4.92
CA GLN A 344 18.89 -30.51 4.43
C GLN A 344 19.85 -29.45 3.90
N PRO A 345 21.17 -29.66 3.95
CA PRO A 345 22.14 -28.75 3.34
C PRO A 345 21.89 -28.57 1.82
N PRO A 346 21.98 -27.32 1.28
CA PRO A 346 22.40 -26.13 2.00
C PRO A 346 21.35 -25.66 3.02
N ALA A 347 21.85 -25.14 4.16
CA ALA A 347 21.00 -24.44 5.14
C ALA A 347 20.24 -23.30 4.48
N GLU A 348 19.26 -22.76 5.17
CA GLU A 348 18.48 -21.59 4.75
C GLU A 348 19.36 -20.54 4.05
N MET A 349 19.03 -20.22 2.79
CA MET A 349 19.75 -19.26 1.97
C MET A 349 18.84 -18.07 1.69
N SER A 350 19.35 -16.87 1.86
CA SER A 350 18.67 -15.66 1.40
C SER A 350 18.91 -15.49 -0.10
N ILE A 351 17.82 -15.35 -0.86
CA ILE A 351 17.84 -15.11 -2.30
C ILE A 351 17.58 -13.63 -2.54
N PHE A 352 18.42 -12.99 -3.34
CA PHE A 352 18.29 -11.57 -3.62
C PHE A 352 18.76 -11.22 -5.04
N ALA A 353 18.24 -10.13 -5.58
CA ALA A 353 18.74 -9.54 -6.82
C ALA A 353 19.72 -8.41 -6.52
N SER A 354 20.79 -8.32 -7.29
CA SER A 354 21.62 -7.13 -7.41
C SER A 354 21.29 -6.40 -8.70
N LEU A 355 20.93 -5.12 -8.61
CA LEU A 355 20.53 -4.30 -9.76
C LEU A 355 21.53 -3.17 -9.94
N SER A 356 22.11 -3.07 -11.14
CA SER A 356 23.05 -2.02 -11.48
C SER A 356 22.97 -1.63 -12.95
N LYS A 357 23.51 -0.48 -13.30
CA LYS A 357 23.62 -0.05 -14.71
C LYS A 357 24.48 -0.97 -15.58
N SER A 358 25.40 -1.72 -14.97
CA SER A 358 26.29 -2.66 -15.66
C SER A 358 25.72 -4.06 -15.85
N GLY A 359 24.62 -4.38 -15.20
CA GLY A 359 23.94 -5.67 -15.28
C GLY A 359 23.23 -6.03 -13.98
N ASN A 360 22.30 -6.96 -14.08
CA ASN A 360 21.49 -7.42 -12.96
C ASN A 360 21.72 -8.91 -12.76
N SER A 361 21.77 -9.34 -11.51
CA SER A 361 22.07 -10.74 -11.18
C SER A 361 21.24 -11.21 -9.99
N VAL A 362 20.96 -12.51 -9.94
CA VAL A 362 20.35 -13.18 -8.78
C VAL A 362 21.42 -13.94 -8.03
N TRP A 363 21.39 -13.84 -6.73
CA TRP A 363 22.34 -14.41 -5.81
C TRP A 363 21.68 -15.18 -4.69
N ALA A 364 22.38 -16.17 -4.16
CA ALA A 364 22.04 -16.80 -2.90
C ALA A 364 23.16 -16.58 -1.88
N THR A 365 22.81 -16.39 -0.62
CA THR A 365 23.78 -16.23 0.47
C THR A 365 23.31 -16.88 1.78
N ASN A 366 24.23 -17.53 2.48
CA ASN A 366 24.08 -17.90 3.90
C ASN A 366 24.74 -16.86 4.83
N GLY A 367 25.10 -15.72 4.28
CA GLY A 367 25.76 -14.64 4.99
C GLY A 367 27.29 -14.78 5.11
N THR A 368 27.90 -15.74 4.45
CA THR A 368 29.38 -15.87 4.42
C THR A 368 29.91 -15.69 2.99
N PRO A 369 31.16 -15.20 2.82
CA PRO A 369 31.75 -15.06 1.49
C PRO A 369 31.77 -16.38 0.69
N GLY A 370 32.16 -17.47 1.34
CA GLY A 370 32.18 -18.80 0.70
C GLY A 370 30.81 -19.44 0.47
N GLY A 371 29.78 -18.91 1.09
CA GLY A 371 28.38 -19.35 0.95
C GLY A 371 27.54 -18.36 0.14
N THR A 372 28.16 -17.41 -0.57
CA THR A 372 27.49 -16.48 -1.47
C THR A 372 27.80 -16.84 -2.90
N VAL A 373 26.78 -17.19 -3.67
CA VAL A 373 26.93 -17.70 -5.04
C VAL A 373 26.02 -16.95 -6.00
N ASN A 374 26.53 -16.70 -7.21
CA ASN A 374 25.72 -16.18 -8.30
C ASN A 374 24.85 -17.30 -8.88
N LEU A 375 23.57 -17.04 -9.01
CA LEU A 375 22.59 -18.00 -9.52
C LEU A 375 22.19 -17.72 -10.97
N ASN A 376 22.09 -16.44 -11.36
CA ASN A 376 21.68 -16.02 -12.69
C ASN A 376 22.11 -14.56 -12.95
N ASN A 377 22.50 -14.22 -14.18
CA ASN A 377 22.98 -12.90 -14.59
C ASN A 377 22.05 -12.15 -15.54
N ALA A 378 20.79 -12.50 -15.61
CA ALA A 378 19.88 -11.97 -16.63
C ALA A 378 18.47 -11.65 -16.12
N ILE A 379 18.37 -10.98 -14.97
CA ILE A 379 17.09 -10.50 -14.46
C ILE A 379 16.70 -9.17 -15.14
N ASP A 380 15.40 -8.99 -15.42
CA ASP A 380 14.84 -7.72 -15.90
C ASP A 380 14.51 -6.81 -14.70
N PRO A 381 15.10 -5.63 -14.58
CA PRO A 381 14.84 -4.73 -13.46
C PRO A 381 13.42 -4.16 -13.46
N ASN A 382 12.70 -4.22 -14.58
CA ASN A 382 11.31 -3.75 -14.69
C ASN A 382 10.29 -4.83 -14.31
N ASN A 383 10.71 -6.09 -14.20
CA ASN A 383 9.84 -7.21 -13.83
C ASN A 383 10.46 -8.02 -12.69
N ILE A 384 10.60 -7.37 -11.53
CA ILE A 384 11.13 -7.96 -10.30
C ILE A 384 9.97 -8.57 -9.53
N SER A 385 9.59 -9.79 -9.88
CA SER A 385 8.56 -10.56 -9.15
C SER A 385 9.17 -11.86 -8.65
N SER A 386 8.92 -12.17 -7.39
CA SER A 386 9.40 -13.40 -6.75
C SER A 386 8.39 -13.93 -5.75
N LEU A 387 8.44 -15.24 -5.52
CA LEU A 387 7.56 -15.93 -4.57
C LEU A 387 8.26 -17.14 -3.95
N GLU A 388 8.14 -17.26 -2.64
CA GLU A 388 8.57 -18.44 -1.90
C GLU A 388 7.44 -19.48 -1.81
N LEU A 389 7.72 -20.69 -2.26
CA LEU A 389 6.79 -21.81 -2.18
C LEU A 389 7.54 -23.13 -1.95
N GLY A 390 7.15 -23.85 -0.91
CA GLY A 390 7.71 -25.20 -0.62
C GLY A 390 9.22 -25.18 -0.34
N GLY A 391 9.76 -24.11 0.25
CA GLY A 391 11.18 -23.96 0.57
C GLY A 391 12.06 -23.64 -0.63
N ARG A 392 11.47 -23.30 -1.78
CA ARG A 392 12.16 -22.81 -2.97
C ARG A 392 11.67 -21.40 -3.31
N VAL A 393 12.49 -20.63 -4.01
CA VAL A 393 12.15 -19.30 -4.49
C VAL A 393 11.94 -19.35 -5.99
N PHE A 394 10.79 -18.89 -6.43
CA PHE A 394 10.42 -18.70 -7.83
C PHE A 394 10.59 -17.23 -8.18
N PHE A 395 11.14 -16.93 -9.33
CA PHE A 395 11.37 -15.55 -9.77
C PHE A 395 11.36 -15.46 -11.31
N ILE A 396 11.15 -14.27 -11.82
CA ILE A 396 11.15 -14.02 -13.27
C ILE A 396 12.57 -13.69 -13.71
N SER A 397 13.06 -14.40 -14.72
CA SER A 397 14.37 -14.15 -15.30
C SER A 397 14.41 -14.61 -16.74
N LYS A 398 15.52 -14.35 -17.44
CA LYS A 398 15.68 -14.69 -18.86
C LYS A 398 17.03 -15.32 -19.16
N ASP A 399 17.08 -16.08 -20.25
CA ASP A 399 18.30 -16.47 -20.92
C ASP A 399 18.15 -16.44 -22.45
N ASP A 400 19.25 -16.70 -23.16
CA ASP A 400 19.26 -16.69 -24.63
C ASP A 400 18.55 -17.88 -25.28
N ALA A 401 18.29 -18.94 -24.53
CA ALA A 401 17.66 -20.16 -25.03
C ALA A 401 16.14 -20.13 -24.88
N HIS A 402 15.64 -19.65 -23.74
CA HIS A 402 14.24 -19.74 -23.34
C HIS A 402 13.53 -18.38 -23.34
N GLY A 403 14.25 -17.24 -23.44
CA GLY A 403 13.66 -15.91 -23.28
C GLY A 403 13.28 -15.61 -21.83
N MET A 404 12.23 -14.85 -21.62
CA MET A 404 11.70 -14.51 -20.28
C MET A 404 10.79 -15.64 -19.80
N GLU A 405 11.17 -16.30 -18.71
CA GLU A 405 10.42 -17.40 -18.10
C GLU A 405 10.46 -17.34 -16.58
N ILE A 406 9.68 -18.18 -15.92
CA ILE A 406 9.80 -18.39 -14.48
C ILE A 406 11.00 -19.30 -14.22
N TRP A 407 11.84 -18.86 -13.30
CA TRP A 407 12.97 -19.60 -12.78
C TRP A 407 12.69 -20.07 -11.36
N VAL A 408 13.34 -21.14 -10.96
CA VAL A 408 13.28 -21.67 -9.60
C VAL A 408 14.69 -21.85 -9.06
N THR A 409 14.83 -21.66 -7.76
CA THR A 409 16.08 -21.93 -7.04
C THR A 409 15.83 -22.57 -5.69
N ASP A 410 16.69 -23.47 -5.28
CA ASP A 410 16.85 -23.98 -3.92
C ASP A 410 18.01 -23.31 -3.16
N GLY A 411 18.61 -22.28 -3.78
CA GLY A 411 19.78 -21.56 -3.27
C GLY A 411 21.11 -22.07 -3.77
N THR A 412 21.12 -23.09 -4.65
CA THR A 412 22.33 -23.62 -5.30
C THR A 412 22.35 -23.30 -6.80
N PRO A 413 23.53 -23.16 -7.43
CA PRO A 413 23.60 -23.01 -8.88
C PRO A 413 22.97 -24.20 -9.62
N GLU A 414 23.18 -25.43 -9.15
CA GLU A 414 22.64 -26.66 -9.74
C GLU A 414 21.11 -26.76 -9.62
N GLY A 415 20.55 -26.22 -8.53
CA GLY A 415 19.10 -26.15 -8.27
C GLY A 415 18.45 -24.90 -8.86
N THR A 416 19.22 -24.05 -9.57
CA THR A 416 18.73 -22.83 -10.22
C THR A 416 18.62 -23.03 -11.72
N HIS A 417 17.39 -23.03 -12.21
CA HIS A 417 17.12 -23.28 -13.64
C HIS A 417 15.76 -22.70 -14.04
N THR A 418 15.50 -22.60 -15.34
CA THR A 418 14.17 -22.34 -15.89
C THR A 418 13.21 -23.38 -15.33
N PHE A 419 12.19 -22.90 -14.62
CA PHE A 419 11.24 -23.79 -13.94
C PHE A 419 10.41 -24.59 -14.94
N LYS A 420 9.93 -23.90 -15.97
CA LYS A 420 9.24 -24.47 -17.11
C LYS A 420 9.42 -23.55 -18.29
N ASP A 421 9.82 -24.12 -19.44
CA ASP A 421 9.81 -23.42 -20.73
C ASP A 421 8.38 -23.43 -21.28
N ILE A 422 7.61 -22.38 -20.93
CA ILE A 422 6.18 -22.27 -21.26
C ILE A 422 6.00 -21.92 -22.74
N TRP A 423 6.84 -21.01 -23.25
CA TRP A 423 6.89 -20.71 -24.68
C TRP A 423 8.28 -21.07 -25.23
N PRO A 424 8.44 -22.29 -25.81
CA PRO A 424 9.74 -22.74 -26.23
C PRO A 424 10.48 -21.80 -27.19
N GLY A 425 11.71 -21.45 -26.80
CA GLY A 425 12.60 -20.64 -27.59
C GLY A 425 12.83 -19.23 -27.06
N ARG A 426 13.59 -18.42 -27.81
CA ARG A 426 14.14 -17.12 -27.35
C ARG A 426 13.08 -16.05 -26.99
N ARG A 427 11.84 -16.24 -27.38
CA ARG A 427 10.79 -15.25 -27.11
C ARG A 427 10.38 -15.25 -25.63
N GLY A 428 10.23 -16.45 -25.06
CA GLY A 428 9.75 -16.64 -23.71
C GLY A 428 8.26 -16.36 -23.53
N SER A 429 7.72 -16.72 -22.38
CA SER A 429 6.30 -16.60 -22.04
C SER A 429 5.90 -15.25 -21.44
N ASP A 430 6.87 -14.37 -21.21
CA ASP A 430 6.67 -13.04 -20.57
C ASP A 430 5.79 -13.14 -19.31
N PRO A 431 6.19 -13.90 -18.27
CA PRO A 431 5.35 -14.12 -17.11
C PRO A 431 5.23 -12.84 -16.28
N GLU A 432 4.07 -12.67 -15.65
CA GLU A 432 3.76 -11.53 -14.79
C GLU A 432 3.05 -11.96 -13.50
N ILE A 433 3.18 -11.18 -12.44
CA ILE A 433 2.44 -11.26 -11.18
C ILE A 433 2.45 -12.65 -10.56
N LEU A 434 3.59 -13.03 -9.98
CA LEU A 434 3.66 -14.25 -9.16
C LEU A 434 2.87 -14.05 -7.86
N THR A 435 1.84 -14.87 -7.63
CA THR A 435 1.02 -14.79 -6.41
C THR A 435 0.69 -16.17 -5.85
N LYS A 436 0.34 -16.23 -4.56
CA LYS A 436 -0.13 -17.46 -3.92
C LYS A 436 -1.63 -17.68 -4.14
N CYS A 437 -2.00 -18.87 -4.58
CA CYS A 437 -3.37 -19.35 -4.62
C CYS A 437 -3.43 -20.56 -3.67
N GLY A 438 -3.72 -20.33 -2.39
CA GLY A 438 -3.57 -21.35 -1.36
C GLY A 438 -2.11 -21.84 -1.22
N LEU A 439 -1.89 -23.13 -1.49
CA LEU A 439 -0.56 -23.75 -1.48
C LEU A 439 0.09 -23.83 -2.88
N LYS A 440 -0.44 -23.12 -3.85
CA LYS A 440 0.01 -23.13 -5.23
C LYS A 440 0.52 -21.75 -5.67
N LEU A 441 1.22 -21.72 -6.79
CA LEU A 441 1.64 -20.52 -7.50
C LEU A 441 0.63 -20.22 -8.60
N CYS A 442 0.18 -18.98 -8.71
CA CYS A 442 -0.58 -18.44 -9.84
C CYS A 442 0.18 -17.29 -10.48
N PHE A 443 0.10 -17.19 -11.80
CA PHE A 443 0.79 -16.17 -12.58
C PHE A 443 0.15 -16.03 -13.98
N PHE A 444 0.50 -14.99 -14.69
CA PHE A 444 0.17 -14.82 -16.11
C PHE A 444 1.30 -15.30 -16.97
N ALA A 445 1.01 -15.93 -18.09
CA ALA A 445 2.01 -16.29 -19.09
C ALA A 445 1.38 -16.59 -20.45
N ASN A 446 2.16 -16.44 -21.52
CA ASN A 446 1.79 -16.73 -22.88
C ASN A 446 2.57 -17.93 -23.40
N ASN A 447 1.90 -18.95 -23.92
CA ASN A 447 2.55 -20.13 -24.49
C ASN A 447 2.71 -20.08 -26.03
N GLY A 448 2.34 -18.95 -26.63
CA GLY A 448 2.39 -18.75 -28.09
C GLY A 448 1.22 -19.33 -28.87
N SER A 449 0.31 -20.03 -28.20
CA SER A 449 -0.84 -20.68 -28.84
C SER A 449 -2.19 -20.06 -28.44
N VAL A 450 -2.32 -19.76 -27.12
CA VAL A 450 -3.59 -19.28 -26.54
C VAL A 450 -3.52 -17.82 -26.06
N GLY A 451 -2.39 -17.15 -26.26
CA GLY A 451 -2.18 -15.79 -25.75
C GLY A 451 -1.77 -15.78 -24.28
N GLN A 452 -1.95 -14.63 -23.61
CA GLN A 452 -1.65 -14.45 -22.20
C GLN A 452 -2.83 -14.97 -21.36
N GLU A 453 -2.58 -15.98 -20.56
CA GLU A 453 -3.56 -16.69 -19.77
C GLU A 453 -3.11 -16.85 -18.31
N VAL A 454 -4.04 -17.26 -17.45
CA VAL A 454 -3.74 -17.59 -16.05
C VAL A 454 -3.21 -19.00 -15.94
N TRP A 455 -2.05 -19.16 -15.32
CA TRP A 455 -1.38 -20.42 -15.07
C TRP A 455 -1.37 -20.74 -13.58
N GLY A 456 -1.44 -22.03 -13.27
CA GLY A 456 -1.29 -22.54 -11.92
C GLY A 456 -0.16 -23.56 -11.84
N SER A 457 0.47 -23.64 -10.67
CA SER A 457 1.54 -24.59 -10.40
C SER A 457 1.54 -25.05 -8.96
N ASP A 458 1.74 -26.35 -8.75
CA ASP A 458 2.01 -26.94 -7.44
C ASP A 458 3.51 -26.87 -7.05
N GLY A 459 4.31 -26.18 -7.85
CA GLY A 459 5.75 -26.10 -7.68
C GLY A 459 6.51 -27.21 -8.41
N SER A 460 5.84 -28.05 -9.21
CA SER A 460 6.47 -29.02 -10.13
C SER A 460 6.25 -28.61 -11.58
N GLU A 461 7.18 -28.95 -12.48
CA GLU A 461 7.05 -28.69 -13.91
C GLU A 461 5.81 -29.35 -14.51
N THR A 462 5.52 -30.59 -14.12
CA THR A 462 4.35 -31.36 -14.59
C THR A 462 3.03 -30.85 -14.01
N GLY A 463 3.04 -30.29 -12.80
CA GLY A 463 1.89 -29.67 -12.16
C GLY A 463 1.69 -28.21 -12.57
N THR A 464 2.48 -27.71 -13.53
CA THR A 464 2.36 -26.35 -14.06
C THR A 464 1.57 -26.38 -15.36
N THR A 465 0.37 -25.82 -15.33
CA THR A 465 -0.58 -25.86 -16.45
C THR A 465 -1.32 -24.54 -16.59
N VAL A 466 -1.80 -24.24 -17.81
CA VAL A 466 -2.82 -23.21 -17.98
C VAL A 466 -4.06 -23.65 -17.18
N LEU A 467 -4.60 -22.77 -16.37
CA LEU A 467 -5.77 -23.08 -15.57
C LEU A 467 -7.04 -23.12 -16.41
N PHE A 468 -7.12 -22.21 -17.35
CA PHE A 468 -8.21 -22.14 -18.30
C PHE A 468 -7.76 -21.31 -19.50
N ASP A 469 -8.20 -21.68 -20.71
CA ASP A 469 -8.12 -20.85 -21.91
C ASP A 469 -9.40 -20.04 -21.97
N PHE A 470 -9.35 -18.82 -21.39
CA PHE A 470 -10.52 -17.96 -21.23
C PHE A 470 -11.00 -17.40 -22.57
N ASN A 471 -10.08 -17.18 -23.49
CA ASN A 471 -10.38 -16.65 -24.82
C ASN A 471 -9.84 -17.58 -25.90
N THR A 472 -10.68 -18.48 -26.41
CA THR A 472 -10.34 -19.46 -27.45
C THR A 472 -9.91 -18.83 -28.80
N ALA A 473 -10.02 -17.50 -28.95
CA ALA A 473 -9.35 -16.77 -30.01
C ALA A 473 -7.88 -16.56 -29.64
N ALA A 474 -6.98 -16.59 -30.60
CA ALA A 474 -5.52 -16.46 -30.41
C ALA A 474 -5.03 -15.12 -29.77
N GLN A 475 -5.90 -14.39 -29.09
CA GLN A 475 -5.62 -13.07 -28.52
C GLN A 475 -5.35 -13.06 -27.01
N GLY A 476 -5.47 -14.20 -26.33
CA GLY A 476 -5.29 -14.25 -24.88
C GLY A 476 -6.42 -13.57 -24.08
N SER A 477 -6.45 -13.81 -22.80
CA SER A 477 -7.45 -13.28 -21.86
C SER A 477 -7.05 -11.98 -21.18
N ASP A 478 -5.77 -11.56 -21.31
CA ASP A 478 -5.21 -10.35 -20.68
C ASP A 478 -5.70 -10.18 -19.23
N PRO A 479 -5.43 -11.12 -18.32
CA PRO A 479 -5.97 -11.09 -16.97
C PRO A 479 -5.36 -9.96 -16.13
N TRP A 480 -6.13 -9.40 -15.19
CA TRP A 480 -5.72 -8.28 -14.34
C TRP A 480 -6.51 -8.22 -13.03
N GLY A 481 -6.08 -7.37 -12.08
CA GLY A 481 -6.81 -7.12 -10.84
C GLY A 481 -6.74 -8.25 -9.82
N PHE A 482 -5.64 -9.00 -9.73
CA PHE A 482 -5.49 -10.10 -8.78
C PHE A 482 -5.70 -9.65 -7.34
N THR A 483 -6.74 -10.23 -6.71
CA THR A 483 -7.10 -9.96 -5.32
C THR A 483 -7.20 -11.24 -4.54
N GLN A 484 -6.28 -11.46 -3.61
CA GLN A 484 -6.29 -12.64 -2.75
C GLN A 484 -7.35 -12.51 -1.64
N VAL A 485 -8.19 -13.52 -1.51
CA VAL A 485 -9.22 -13.64 -0.47
C VAL A 485 -9.17 -15.05 0.12
N GLY A 486 -8.51 -15.18 1.26
CA GLY A 486 -8.20 -16.50 1.83
C GLY A 486 -7.28 -17.29 0.89
N ASP A 487 -7.68 -18.52 0.56
CA ASP A 487 -6.96 -19.41 -0.34
C ASP A 487 -7.34 -19.23 -1.82
N GLN A 488 -8.19 -18.27 -2.13
CA GLN A 488 -8.66 -17.99 -3.47
C GLN A 488 -8.12 -16.65 -3.98
N VAL A 489 -8.02 -16.53 -5.28
CA VAL A 489 -7.67 -15.29 -5.97
C VAL A 489 -8.79 -14.93 -6.94
N PHE A 490 -9.30 -13.71 -6.81
CA PHE A 490 -10.24 -13.10 -7.76
C PHE A 490 -9.48 -12.27 -8.77
N PHE A 491 -9.94 -12.25 -9.99
CA PHE A 491 -9.34 -11.47 -11.07
C PHE A 491 -10.35 -11.19 -12.18
N LEU A 492 -10.04 -10.24 -13.03
CA LEU A 492 -10.78 -9.95 -14.26
C LEU A 492 -10.02 -10.51 -15.46
N ALA A 493 -10.74 -11.06 -16.43
CA ALA A 493 -10.15 -11.57 -17.66
C ALA A 493 -11.13 -11.47 -18.82
N ASN A 494 -10.60 -11.23 -20.03
CA ASN A 494 -11.37 -11.35 -21.25
C ASN A 494 -11.66 -12.83 -21.52
N ASP A 495 -12.88 -13.17 -21.84
CA ASP A 495 -13.22 -14.51 -22.26
C ASP A 495 -13.94 -14.49 -23.62
N SER A 496 -14.32 -15.65 -24.14
CA SER A 496 -15.01 -15.75 -25.43
C SER A 496 -16.44 -15.17 -25.41
N VAL A 497 -16.91 -14.75 -24.24
CA VAL A 497 -18.29 -14.32 -23.99
C VAL A 497 -18.33 -12.84 -23.62
N SER A 498 -17.39 -12.36 -22.83
CA SER A 498 -17.33 -10.98 -22.33
C SER A 498 -15.93 -10.38 -22.48
N THR A 499 -15.84 -9.08 -22.73
CA THR A 499 -14.57 -8.35 -22.80
C THR A 499 -13.90 -8.11 -21.46
N SER A 500 -14.55 -8.41 -20.34
CA SER A 500 -13.97 -8.43 -19.00
C SER A 500 -14.93 -9.15 -18.06
N ASN A 501 -14.66 -10.41 -17.76
CA ASN A 501 -15.46 -11.21 -16.85
C ASN A 501 -14.77 -11.36 -15.50
N LEU A 502 -15.55 -11.58 -14.44
CA LEU A 502 -15.04 -11.86 -13.10
C LEU A 502 -14.81 -13.36 -12.94
N TRP A 503 -13.60 -13.69 -12.52
CA TRP A 503 -13.15 -15.05 -12.30
C TRP A 503 -12.59 -15.24 -10.88
N ARG A 504 -12.60 -16.46 -10.41
CA ARG A 504 -11.81 -16.87 -9.24
C ARG A 504 -11.04 -18.15 -9.52
N THR A 505 -9.93 -18.32 -8.78
CA THR A 505 -9.14 -19.55 -8.81
C THR A 505 -8.61 -19.91 -7.42
N ASP A 506 -8.44 -21.20 -7.17
CA ASP A 506 -7.66 -21.76 -6.07
C ASP A 506 -6.31 -22.34 -6.55
N GLY A 507 -5.93 -22.02 -7.79
CA GLY A 507 -4.73 -22.52 -8.46
C GLY A 507 -4.90 -23.91 -9.08
N SER A 508 -6.14 -24.42 -9.20
CA SER A 508 -6.46 -25.65 -9.96
C SER A 508 -7.39 -25.33 -11.13
N PRO A 509 -7.36 -26.12 -12.22
CA PRO A 509 -8.31 -25.96 -13.32
C PRO A 509 -9.76 -26.08 -12.85
N GLU A 510 -10.07 -27.04 -11.99
CA GLU A 510 -11.42 -27.28 -11.46
C GLU A 510 -11.90 -26.17 -10.52
N GLY A 511 -10.96 -25.50 -9.82
CA GLY A 511 -11.24 -24.37 -8.94
C GLY A 511 -11.23 -23.02 -9.66
N THR A 512 -10.89 -23.00 -10.96
CA THR A 512 -10.90 -21.80 -11.80
C THR A 512 -12.24 -21.70 -12.52
N ILE A 513 -13.09 -20.79 -12.07
CA ILE A 513 -14.46 -20.67 -12.57
C ILE A 513 -14.84 -19.23 -12.86
N ALA A 514 -15.65 -19.03 -13.91
CA ALA A 514 -16.35 -17.78 -14.12
C ALA A 514 -17.39 -17.57 -13.01
N LEU A 515 -17.51 -16.34 -12.56
CA LEU A 515 -18.48 -15.95 -11.54
C LEU A 515 -19.72 -15.28 -12.12
N ASN A 516 -19.71 -15.03 -13.42
CA ASN A 516 -20.86 -14.56 -14.17
C ASN A 516 -20.90 -15.25 -15.56
N ASP A 517 -22.08 -15.65 -15.98
CA ASP A 517 -22.34 -16.31 -17.25
C ASP A 517 -23.20 -15.44 -18.22
N ASP A 518 -23.55 -14.23 -17.82
CA ASP A 518 -24.27 -13.29 -18.68
C ASP A 518 -23.28 -12.59 -19.64
N PRO A 519 -23.40 -12.85 -20.97
CA PRO A 519 -22.48 -12.25 -21.95
C PRO A 519 -22.64 -10.74 -22.11
N ASN A 520 -23.72 -10.18 -21.58
CA ASN A 520 -23.98 -8.75 -21.69
C ASN A 520 -23.41 -7.95 -20.52
N VAL A 521 -22.83 -8.63 -19.53
CA VAL A 521 -22.23 -7.97 -18.37
C VAL A 521 -20.71 -7.89 -18.53
N THR A 522 -20.17 -6.69 -18.41
CA THR A 522 -18.73 -6.41 -18.40
C THR A 522 -18.34 -5.86 -17.05
N PHE A 523 -17.29 -6.41 -16.44
CA PHE A 523 -16.81 -5.98 -15.13
C PHE A 523 -15.63 -5.03 -15.21
N THR A 524 -15.57 -4.12 -14.25
CA THR A 524 -14.46 -3.18 -14.07
C THR A 524 -14.12 -3.01 -12.58
N LEU A 525 -12.90 -2.58 -12.27
CA LEU A 525 -12.54 -2.20 -10.90
C LEU A 525 -13.30 -0.92 -10.51
N LEU A 526 -13.79 -0.89 -9.28
CA LEU A 526 -14.18 0.38 -8.67
C LEU A 526 -12.93 1.23 -8.52
N TRP A 527 -13.00 2.47 -8.92
CA TRP A 527 -11.85 3.38 -8.90
C TRP A 527 -11.29 3.51 -7.48
N ALA A 528 -10.14 2.88 -7.23
CA ALA A 528 -9.40 3.02 -5.98
C ALA A 528 -8.43 4.20 -6.10
N PRO A 529 -8.35 5.03 -5.06
CA PRO A 529 -7.55 6.26 -5.11
C PRO A 529 -6.05 6.10 -5.18
N ASP A 530 -5.53 4.95 -4.81
CA ASP A 530 -4.10 4.67 -4.65
C ASP A 530 -3.48 3.93 -5.85
N ALA A 531 -4.18 3.87 -6.97
CA ALA A 531 -3.79 3.10 -8.17
C ALA A 531 -3.55 1.60 -7.89
N SER A 532 -4.01 1.07 -6.75
CA SER A 532 -3.99 -0.36 -6.50
C SER A 532 -5.03 -1.03 -7.40
N LEU A 533 -4.56 -1.88 -8.31
CA LEU A 533 -5.41 -2.70 -9.17
C LEU A 533 -6.00 -3.88 -8.37
N ILE A 534 -6.64 -3.60 -7.22
CA ILE A 534 -7.16 -4.59 -6.28
C ILE A 534 -8.66 -4.35 -6.09
N LEU A 535 -9.46 -5.43 -6.08
CA LEU A 535 -10.89 -5.35 -5.79
C LEU A 535 -11.13 -4.97 -4.31
N PRO A 536 -11.89 -3.93 -4.00
CA PRO A 536 -12.33 -3.62 -2.63
C PRO A 536 -13.08 -4.82 -2.03
N ARG A 537 -12.84 -5.11 -0.75
CA ARG A 537 -13.48 -6.25 -0.09
C ARG A 537 -13.89 -5.99 1.35
N ILE A 538 -14.91 -6.71 1.79
CA ILE A 538 -15.29 -6.83 3.21
C ILE A 538 -15.34 -8.32 3.55
N GLY A 539 -14.48 -8.76 4.44
CA GLY A 539 -14.32 -10.18 4.74
C GLY A 539 -13.95 -10.96 3.48
N SER A 540 -14.80 -11.92 3.09
CA SER A 540 -14.64 -12.73 1.89
C SER A 540 -15.40 -12.21 0.64
N VAL A 541 -16.08 -11.08 0.74
CA VAL A 541 -16.88 -10.52 -0.36
C VAL A 541 -16.09 -9.42 -1.04
N VAL A 542 -15.93 -9.52 -2.36
CA VAL A 542 -15.36 -8.47 -3.22
C VAL A 542 -16.45 -7.62 -3.85
N TYR A 543 -16.11 -6.38 -4.19
CA TYR A 543 -17.00 -5.42 -4.82
C TYR A 543 -16.35 -4.85 -6.08
N LEU A 544 -17.17 -4.61 -7.11
CA LEU A 544 -16.70 -4.16 -8.41
C LEU A 544 -17.82 -3.43 -9.17
N GLY A 545 -17.46 -2.74 -10.23
CA GLY A 545 -18.42 -2.23 -11.19
C GLY A 545 -18.82 -3.32 -12.19
N GLY A 546 -20.07 -3.41 -12.54
CA GLY A 546 -20.57 -4.25 -13.65
C GLY A 546 -21.48 -3.42 -14.53
N GLU A 547 -21.24 -3.45 -15.84
CA GLU A 547 -21.98 -2.70 -16.85
C GLU A 547 -22.76 -3.65 -17.73
N ASP A 548 -24.05 -3.36 -17.93
CA ASP A 548 -24.90 -4.01 -18.92
C ASP A 548 -25.69 -2.99 -19.75
N SER A 549 -26.39 -3.45 -20.82
CA SER A 549 -27.10 -2.57 -21.73
C SER A 549 -28.44 -2.06 -21.20
N GLU A 550 -28.95 -2.58 -20.08
CA GLU A 550 -30.23 -2.20 -19.48
C GLU A 550 -30.04 -1.21 -18.33
N HIS A 551 -28.97 -1.39 -17.53
CA HIS A 551 -28.73 -0.63 -16.30
C HIS A 551 -27.49 0.25 -16.37
N GLY A 552 -26.63 0.12 -17.43
CA GLY A 552 -25.33 0.77 -17.49
C GLY A 552 -24.37 0.24 -16.43
N LEU A 553 -23.41 1.06 -15.99
CA LEU A 553 -22.43 0.70 -14.97
C LEU A 553 -23.05 0.77 -13.56
N GLU A 554 -23.15 -0.35 -12.88
CA GLU A 554 -23.72 -0.44 -11.53
C GLU A 554 -22.81 -1.19 -10.55
N LEU A 555 -23.15 -1.13 -9.24
CA LEU A 555 -22.40 -1.83 -8.21
C LEU A 555 -22.74 -3.32 -8.19
N TRP A 556 -21.71 -4.14 -8.30
CA TRP A 556 -21.78 -5.59 -8.17
C TRP A 556 -20.97 -6.08 -6.96
N ARG A 557 -21.31 -7.28 -6.51
CA ARG A 557 -20.58 -8.00 -5.48
C ARG A 557 -20.35 -9.46 -5.88
N SER A 558 -19.33 -10.08 -5.27
CA SER A 558 -19.15 -11.53 -5.35
C SER A 558 -18.62 -12.09 -4.04
N ASP A 559 -19.14 -13.22 -3.60
CA ASP A 559 -18.59 -14.02 -2.51
C ASP A 559 -17.74 -15.21 -3.01
N GLY A 560 -17.46 -15.25 -4.31
CA GLY A 560 -16.71 -16.29 -4.98
C GLY A 560 -17.58 -17.43 -5.51
N THR A 561 -18.90 -17.27 -5.50
CA THR A 561 -19.82 -18.20 -6.17
C THR A 561 -20.60 -17.48 -7.27
N PRO A 562 -21.01 -18.17 -8.35
CA PRO A 562 -21.88 -17.58 -9.36
C PRO A 562 -23.17 -17.02 -8.77
N ASP A 563 -23.85 -17.77 -7.89
CA ASP A 563 -25.08 -17.33 -7.22
C ASP A 563 -24.86 -16.13 -6.27
N GLY A 564 -23.66 -15.96 -5.76
CA GLY A 564 -23.25 -14.84 -4.90
C GLY A 564 -22.69 -13.65 -5.66
N THR A 565 -22.62 -13.74 -7.00
CA THR A 565 -22.17 -12.68 -7.90
C THR A 565 -23.39 -12.05 -8.59
N TYR A 566 -23.71 -10.82 -8.20
CA TYR A 566 -24.88 -10.13 -8.72
C TYR A 566 -24.79 -8.62 -8.53
N MET A 567 -25.58 -7.89 -9.33
CA MET A 567 -25.79 -6.46 -9.15
C MET A 567 -26.43 -6.20 -7.78
N VAL A 568 -25.77 -5.41 -6.97
CA VAL A 568 -26.27 -5.10 -5.62
C VAL A 568 -27.54 -4.24 -5.71
N LYS A 569 -27.51 -3.26 -6.59
CA LYS A 569 -28.65 -2.38 -6.85
C LYS A 569 -28.45 -1.63 -8.17
N ASP A 570 -29.52 -1.41 -8.90
CA ASP A 570 -29.65 -0.38 -9.93
C ASP A 570 -29.80 0.97 -9.23
N ILE A 571 -28.69 1.72 -9.17
CA ILE A 571 -28.55 2.97 -8.41
C ILE A 571 -29.08 4.13 -9.24
N ASN A 572 -28.69 4.18 -10.52
CA ASN A 572 -29.12 5.17 -11.49
C ASN A 572 -29.91 4.47 -12.60
N PRO A 573 -31.26 4.33 -12.43
CA PRO A 573 -32.06 3.57 -13.37
C PRO A 573 -31.95 4.04 -14.81
N GLY A 574 -31.55 3.13 -15.70
CA GLY A 574 -31.40 3.36 -17.14
C GLY A 574 -29.98 3.11 -17.62
N VAL A 575 -29.76 3.30 -18.90
CA VAL A 575 -28.53 2.92 -19.60
C VAL A 575 -27.31 3.84 -19.30
N GLU A 576 -27.53 4.97 -18.66
CA GLU A 576 -26.44 5.91 -18.31
C GLU A 576 -25.52 5.36 -17.19
N GLY A 577 -26.07 4.46 -16.35
CA GLY A 577 -25.33 3.83 -15.24
C GLY A 577 -24.86 4.80 -14.16
N THR A 578 -24.03 4.32 -13.27
CA THR A 578 -23.53 5.02 -12.09
C THR A 578 -22.01 5.25 -12.18
N GLY A 579 -21.55 6.50 -12.06
CA GLY A 579 -20.15 6.81 -11.87
C GLY A 579 -19.72 6.56 -10.41
N PHE A 580 -18.66 5.80 -10.19
CA PHE A 580 -18.15 5.51 -8.86
C PHE A 580 -16.89 6.31 -8.54
N SER A 581 -16.83 6.88 -7.34
CA SER A 581 -15.62 7.56 -6.85
C SER A 581 -15.53 7.50 -5.31
N ASN A 582 -14.34 7.80 -4.78
CA ASN A 582 -14.10 7.96 -3.34
C ASN A 582 -14.63 6.80 -2.48
N THR A 583 -14.19 5.59 -2.74
CA THR A 583 -14.56 4.40 -1.96
C THR A 583 -13.78 4.32 -0.65
N VAL A 584 -14.47 4.09 0.48
CA VAL A 584 -13.85 3.89 1.79
C VAL A 584 -14.56 2.79 2.57
N ALA A 585 -13.79 1.97 3.28
CA ALA A 585 -14.34 0.98 4.20
C ALA A 585 -14.36 1.54 5.63
N ALA A 586 -15.50 1.41 6.33
CA ALA A 586 -15.64 1.75 7.74
C ALA A 586 -16.49 0.68 8.45
N GLY A 587 -15.90 0.03 9.45
CA GLY A 587 -16.50 -1.12 10.09
C GLY A 587 -16.66 -2.29 9.11
N ASN A 588 -17.88 -2.81 8.98
CA ASN A 588 -18.23 -3.86 8.02
C ASN A 588 -19.00 -3.33 6.80
N LYS A 589 -18.73 -2.09 6.39
CA LYS A 589 -19.45 -1.38 5.33
C LYS A 589 -18.49 -0.72 4.36
N ILE A 590 -18.93 -0.62 3.12
CA ILE A 590 -18.28 0.19 2.09
C ILE A 590 -19.14 1.41 1.84
N TYR A 591 -18.52 2.56 1.85
CA TYR A 591 -19.10 3.84 1.45
C TYR A 591 -18.45 4.29 0.16
N PHE A 592 -19.22 4.80 -0.74
CA PHE A 592 -18.74 5.31 -2.02
C PHE A 592 -19.62 6.47 -2.49
N VAL A 593 -19.09 7.28 -3.37
CA VAL A 593 -19.82 8.34 -4.05
C VAL A 593 -20.30 7.78 -5.39
N ALA A 594 -21.58 7.95 -5.67
CA ALA A 594 -22.24 7.50 -6.88
C ALA A 594 -22.89 8.68 -7.60
N SER A 595 -22.71 8.77 -8.92
CA SER A 595 -23.20 9.87 -9.77
C SER A 595 -24.03 9.35 -10.92
#